data_e76478c6436c5e05e60478e2401d3b23
#
_entry.id   e76478c6436c5e05e60478e2401d3b23
#
_cell.length_a   1.000
_cell.length_b   1.000
_cell.length_c   1.000
_cell.angle_alpha   90.00
_cell.angle_beta   90.00
_cell.angle_gamma   90.00
#
_symmetry.space_group_name_H-M   'P 1'
#
loop_
_entity.id
_entity.type
_entity.pdbx_description
1 polymer ?
#
loop_
_entity_poly.entity_id
_entity_poly.type
_entity_poly.pdbx_seq_one_letter_code
_entity_poly.pdbx_strand_id
1 'polypeptide(L)'
;GGLPAGAPTSPGVANVILRPMDEALSKACIKIGVNYTRYADDITLSGEKALTVLPFAKQIVAQLGYEFDKKKTNVFRKGRRQLVTGLVVNTKPNMAKPLRKWIRAAVHARLNGRPVHWKGKQMSDSELLGRIAFLSQTQPEEAQKLRIKLKSEVGNE
;
A
#
# COMPACT_ATOMS: atom_id res chain seq x y z
N GLY A 1 -3.73 -23.55 10.39
CA GLY A 1 -4.70 -22.50 10.67
C GLY A 1 -4.09 -21.13 10.39
N GLY A 2 -4.92 -20.13 10.08
CA GLY A 2 -4.47 -18.76 9.83
C GLY A 2 -5.54 -17.76 10.27
N LEU A 3 -5.16 -16.47 10.28
CA LEU A 3 -6.11 -15.40 10.57
C LEU A 3 -7.06 -15.22 9.39
N PRO A 4 -8.38 -15.07 9.62
CA PRO A 4 -9.33 -14.86 8.54
C PRO A 4 -9.06 -13.55 7.81
N ALA A 5 -8.98 -13.62 6.47
CA ALA A 5 -8.79 -12.44 5.65
C ALA A 5 -10.02 -11.51 5.74
N GLY A 6 -9.77 -10.22 5.99
CA GLY A 6 -10.83 -9.20 6.07
C GLY A 6 -11.54 -9.07 7.43
N ALA A 7 -11.23 -9.90 8.42
CA ALA A 7 -11.77 -9.71 9.77
C ALA A 7 -11.15 -8.44 10.42
N PRO A 8 -11.95 -7.57 11.07
CA PRO A 8 -11.47 -6.32 11.66
C PRO A 8 -10.39 -6.52 12.74
N THR A 9 -10.42 -7.66 13.43
CA THR A 9 -9.47 -8.00 14.51
C THR A 9 -8.15 -8.60 14.01
N SER A 10 -8.13 -9.17 12.79
CA SER A 10 -6.95 -9.86 12.25
C SER A 10 -5.66 -9.02 12.25
N PRO A 11 -5.68 -7.71 11.89
CA PRO A 11 -4.48 -6.89 11.95
C PRO A 11 -3.94 -6.71 13.38
N GLY A 12 -4.85 -6.54 14.36
CA GLY A 12 -4.47 -6.41 15.77
C GLY A 12 -3.82 -7.68 16.31
N VAL A 13 -4.44 -8.83 16.03
CA VAL A 13 -3.90 -10.15 16.42
C VAL A 13 -2.56 -10.42 15.76
N ALA A 14 -2.42 -10.11 14.46
CA ALA A 14 -1.14 -10.24 13.75
C ALA A 14 -0.04 -9.38 14.40
N ASN A 15 -0.36 -8.16 14.82
CA ASN A 15 0.60 -7.28 15.50
C ASN A 15 1.07 -7.85 16.84
N VAL A 16 0.20 -8.49 17.60
CA VAL A 16 0.56 -9.15 18.87
C VAL A 16 1.46 -10.36 18.62
N ILE A 17 1.08 -11.23 17.68
CA ILE A 17 1.83 -12.46 17.36
C ILE A 17 3.23 -12.15 16.81
N LEU A 18 3.35 -11.14 15.94
CA LEU A 18 4.59 -10.78 15.24
C LEU A 18 5.46 -9.79 16.03
N ARG A 19 5.02 -9.34 17.21
CA ARG A 19 5.76 -8.38 18.03
C ARG A 19 7.20 -8.82 18.35
N PRO A 20 7.51 -10.08 18.74
CA PRO A 20 8.89 -10.50 18.98
C PRO A 20 9.77 -10.39 17.74
N MET A 21 9.22 -10.68 16.56
CA MET A 21 9.91 -10.47 15.27
C MET A 21 10.18 -8.97 15.02
N ASP A 22 9.17 -8.12 15.23
CA ASP A 22 9.30 -6.66 15.03
C ASP A 22 10.39 -6.10 15.93
N GLU A 23 10.45 -6.51 17.20
CA GLU A 23 11.47 -6.08 18.16
C GLU A 23 12.89 -6.53 17.75
N ALA A 24 13.05 -7.79 17.32
CA ALA A 24 14.33 -8.33 16.87
C ALA A 24 14.84 -7.63 15.60
N LEU A 25 13.96 -7.48 14.59
CA LEU A 25 14.31 -6.82 13.33
C LEU A 25 14.58 -5.33 13.50
N SER A 26 13.76 -4.62 14.29
CA SER A 26 13.98 -3.20 14.57
C SER A 26 15.33 -2.96 15.24
N LYS A 27 15.67 -3.76 16.27
CA LYS A 27 16.97 -3.64 16.95
C LYS A 27 18.15 -3.89 16.00
N ALA A 28 18.05 -4.91 15.15
CA ALA A 28 19.10 -5.21 14.16
C ALA A 28 19.25 -4.10 13.12
N CYS A 29 18.13 -3.58 12.63
CA CYS A 29 18.10 -2.54 11.62
C CYS A 29 18.67 -1.21 12.14
N ILE A 30 18.30 -0.78 13.36
CA ILE A 30 18.79 0.45 13.98
C ILE A 30 20.32 0.45 14.09
N LYS A 31 20.94 -0.69 14.48
CA LYS A 31 22.40 -0.82 14.64
C LYS A 31 23.19 -0.51 13.38
N ILE A 32 22.61 -0.69 12.20
CA ILE A 32 23.31 -0.53 10.92
C ILE A 32 22.72 0.56 10.02
N GLY A 33 21.76 1.37 10.57
CA GLY A 33 21.14 2.48 9.85
C GLY A 33 20.16 2.03 8.76
N VAL A 34 19.44 0.92 8.97
CA VAL A 34 18.35 0.45 8.11
C VAL A 34 17.02 0.77 8.76
N ASN A 35 16.05 1.26 7.99
CA ASN A 35 14.69 1.44 8.46
C ASN A 35 13.91 0.14 8.25
N TYR A 36 13.21 -0.30 9.30
CA TYR A 36 12.30 -1.43 9.30
C TYR A 36 10.87 -0.94 9.45
N THR A 37 9.98 -1.40 8.60
CA THR A 37 8.54 -1.21 8.76
C THR A 37 7.80 -2.47 8.36
N ARG A 38 6.64 -2.71 8.98
CA ARG A 38 5.74 -3.79 8.62
C ARG A 38 4.30 -3.27 8.51
N TYR A 39 3.62 -3.71 7.47
CA TYR A 39 2.19 -3.53 7.28
C TYR A 39 1.54 -4.89 7.08
N ALA A 40 0.80 -5.36 8.08
CA ALA A 40 0.27 -6.73 8.17
C ALA A 40 1.39 -7.77 8.00
N ASP A 41 1.41 -8.51 6.89
CA ASP A 41 2.43 -9.49 6.50
C ASP A 41 3.54 -8.92 5.60
N ASP A 42 3.40 -7.68 5.13
CA ASP A 42 4.39 -7.04 4.26
C ASP A 42 5.50 -6.36 5.07
N ILE A 43 6.72 -6.89 4.99
CA ILE A 43 7.93 -6.32 5.59
C ILE A 43 8.66 -5.44 4.58
N THR A 44 9.04 -4.23 4.98
CA THR A 44 9.87 -3.34 4.19
C THR A 44 11.14 -2.97 4.93
N LEU A 45 12.28 -3.23 4.30
CA LEU A 45 13.61 -2.81 4.75
C LEU A 45 14.10 -1.71 3.81
N SER A 46 14.47 -0.54 4.33
CA SER A 46 14.94 0.57 3.50
C SER A 46 16.22 1.19 4.04
N GLY A 47 17.10 1.58 3.11
CA GLY A 47 18.44 2.08 3.40
C GLY A 47 19.48 1.37 2.55
N GLU A 48 20.70 1.91 2.51
CA GLU A 48 21.78 1.37 1.67
C GLU A 48 22.19 -0.06 2.07
N LYS A 49 22.13 -0.37 3.36
CA LYS A 49 22.46 -1.67 3.93
C LYS A 49 21.23 -2.60 4.09
N ALA A 50 20.09 -2.29 3.48
CA ALA A 50 18.86 -3.07 3.67
C ALA A 50 19.03 -4.56 3.31
N LEU A 51 19.79 -4.87 2.25
CA LEU A 51 20.03 -6.24 1.82
C LEU A 51 20.87 -7.06 2.81
N THR A 52 21.70 -6.43 3.65
CA THR A 52 22.50 -7.15 4.66
C THR A 52 21.65 -7.69 5.80
N VAL A 53 20.44 -7.11 6.02
CA VAL A 53 19.49 -7.60 7.03
C VAL A 53 18.67 -8.78 6.52
N LEU A 54 18.54 -8.96 5.22
CA LEU A 54 17.64 -9.95 4.64
C LEU A 54 17.89 -11.39 5.11
N PRO A 55 19.15 -11.90 5.23
CA PRO A 55 19.41 -13.24 5.76
C PRO A 55 18.92 -13.38 7.21
N PHE A 56 19.19 -12.39 8.05
CA PHE A 56 18.73 -12.37 9.44
C PHE A 56 17.20 -12.31 9.53
N ALA A 57 16.56 -11.49 8.70
CA ALA A 57 15.10 -11.43 8.64
C ALA A 57 14.49 -12.79 8.25
N LYS A 58 15.08 -13.49 7.29
CA LYS A 58 14.64 -14.84 6.91
C LYS A 58 14.77 -15.83 8.07
N GLN A 59 15.86 -15.77 8.81
CA GLN A 59 16.08 -16.64 9.97
C GLN A 59 15.02 -16.40 11.06
N ILE A 60 14.76 -15.14 11.43
CA ILE A 60 13.76 -14.80 12.45
C ILE A 60 12.37 -15.23 12.02
N VAL A 61 12.00 -14.99 10.76
CA VAL A 61 10.69 -15.40 10.22
C VAL A 61 10.53 -16.93 10.24
N ALA A 62 11.59 -17.66 9.88
CA ALA A 62 11.60 -19.13 9.91
C ALA A 62 11.48 -19.70 11.35
N GLN A 63 12.09 -19.05 12.34
CA GLN A 63 11.98 -19.45 13.76
C GLN A 63 10.52 -19.34 14.28
N LEU A 64 9.70 -18.47 13.68
CA LEU A 64 8.28 -18.34 13.98
C LEU A 64 7.38 -19.28 13.15
N GLY A 65 7.99 -20.16 12.36
CA GLY A 65 7.24 -21.10 11.50
C GLY A 65 6.68 -20.48 10.22
N TYR A 66 7.19 -19.31 9.81
CA TYR A 66 6.80 -18.64 8.56
C TYR A 66 7.96 -18.63 7.55
N GLU A 67 7.63 -18.31 6.30
CA GLU A 67 8.62 -18.12 5.25
C GLU A 67 8.25 -16.95 4.32
N PHE A 68 9.26 -16.34 3.71
CA PHE A 68 9.05 -15.31 2.70
C PHE A 68 8.62 -15.92 1.38
N ASP A 69 7.57 -15.38 0.79
CA ASP A 69 7.19 -15.69 -0.59
C ASP A 69 8.25 -15.11 -1.55
N LYS A 70 8.99 -16.02 -2.22
CA LYS A 70 10.03 -15.65 -3.19
C LYS A 70 9.49 -14.83 -4.35
N LYS A 71 8.23 -15.05 -4.76
CA LYS A 71 7.59 -14.33 -5.87
C LYS A 71 7.18 -12.90 -5.47
N LYS A 72 6.91 -12.67 -4.19
CA LYS A 72 6.54 -11.35 -3.63
C LYS A 72 7.74 -10.56 -3.11
N THR A 73 8.88 -11.21 -2.88
CA THR A 73 10.09 -10.52 -2.41
C THR A 73 10.71 -9.71 -3.54
N ASN A 74 10.73 -8.40 -3.39
CA ASN A 74 11.23 -7.47 -4.39
C ASN A 74 12.39 -6.63 -3.85
N VAL A 75 13.39 -6.35 -4.69
CA VAL A 75 14.50 -5.44 -4.40
C VAL A 75 14.41 -4.23 -5.33
N PHE A 76 14.18 -3.06 -4.75
CA PHE A 76 14.14 -1.81 -5.49
C PHE A 76 15.42 -1.01 -5.26
N ARG A 77 16.17 -0.74 -6.33
CA ARG A 77 17.42 0.05 -6.30
C ARG A 77 17.15 1.53 -6.59
N LYS A 78 18.10 2.39 -6.23
CA LYS A 78 18.09 3.82 -6.67
C LYS A 78 17.90 3.90 -8.19
N GLY A 79 17.11 4.86 -8.67
CA GLY A 79 16.77 5.00 -10.10
C GLY A 79 15.61 4.13 -10.59
N ARG A 80 15.15 3.14 -9.85
CA ARG A 80 13.94 2.37 -10.13
C ARG A 80 12.77 2.87 -9.30
N ARG A 81 11.56 2.65 -9.80
CA ARG A 81 10.34 2.95 -9.05
C ARG A 81 10.24 2.05 -7.82
N GLN A 82 10.27 2.65 -6.65
CA GLN A 82 10.15 1.96 -5.35
C GLN A 82 8.68 1.99 -4.92
N LEU A 83 8.11 0.82 -4.66
CA LEU A 83 6.72 0.65 -4.26
C LEU A 83 6.65 0.05 -2.86
N VAL A 84 5.87 0.70 -1.97
CA VAL A 84 5.54 0.19 -0.64
C VAL A 84 4.04 0.34 -0.45
N THR A 85 3.34 -0.73 -0.15
CA THR A 85 1.87 -0.77 0.05
C THR A 85 1.08 -0.06 -1.06
N GLY A 86 1.56 -0.16 -2.32
CA GLY A 86 0.92 0.46 -3.49
C GLY A 86 1.28 1.93 -3.75
N LEU A 87 2.07 2.55 -2.87
CA LEU A 87 2.57 3.91 -3.05
C LEU A 87 4.00 3.91 -3.59
N VAL A 88 4.32 4.88 -4.45
CA VAL A 88 5.68 5.19 -4.90
C VAL A 88 6.35 6.02 -3.81
N VAL A 89 7.53 5.59 -3.32
CA VAL A 89 8.21 6.21 -2.17
C VAL A 89 9.62 6.74 -2.49
N ASN A 90 9.94 6.95 -3.75
CA ASN A 90 11.30 7.38 -4.15
C ASN A 90 11.77 8.68 -3.49
N THR A 91 10.95 9.72 -3.45
CA THR A 91 11.29 11.03 -2.87
C THR A 91 10.29 11.39 -1.78
N LYS A 92 9.02 11.30 -2.12
CA LYS A 92 7.90 11.46 -1.19
C LYS A 92 6.80 10.47 -1.57
N PRO A 93 6.00 9.99 -0.61
CA PRO A 93 4.90 9.09 -0.92
C PRO A 93 3.97 9.68 -1.98
N ASN A 94 3.69 8.90 -3.01
CA ASN A 94 2.80 9.31 -4.09
C ASN A 94 2.05 8.11 -4.68
N MET A 95 0.85 8.36 -5.19
CA MET A 95 0.14 7.35 -5.96
C MET A 95 0.84 7.11 -7.29
N ALA A 96 0.87 5.87 -7.77
CA ALA A 96 1.45 5.52 -9.06
C ALA A 96 0.76 6.30 -10.19
N LYS A 97 1.56 6.91 -11.10
CA LYS A 97 1.05 7.76 -12.20
C LYS A 97 -0.08 7.11 -13.01
N PRO A 98 -0.03 5.82 -13.39
CA PRO A 98 -1.13 5.19 -14.14
C PRO A 98 -2.45 5.18 -13.38
N LEU A 99 -2.41 4.87 -12.07
CA LEU A 99 -3.61 4.85 -11.24
C LEU A 99 -4.20 6.26 -11.07
N ARG A 100 -3.35 7.26 -10.85
CA ARG A 100 -3.78 8.66 -10.75
C ARG A 100 -4.41 9.18 -12.05
N LYS A 101 -3.81 8.85 -13.21
CA LYS A 101 -4.39 9.16 -14.52
C LYS A 101 -5.75 8.47 -14.71
N TRP A 102 -5.83 7.21 -14.32
CA TRP A 102 -7.06 6.46 -14.42
C TRP A 102 -8.18 7.07 -13.55
N ILE A 103 -7.92 7.47 -12.29
CA ILE A 103 -8.92 8.11 -11.42
C ILE A 103 -9.48 9.38 -12.09
N ARG A 104 -8.61 10.22 -12.66
CA ARG A 104 -9.05 11.43 -13.39
C ARG A 104 -9.95 11.09 -14.57
N ALA A 105 -9.55 10.12 -15.38
CA ALA A 105 -10.33 9.67 -16.52
C ALA A 105 -11.66 9.04 -16.09
N ALA A 106 -11.68 8.28 -15.01
CA ALA A 106 -12.87 7.67 -14.45
C ALA A 106 -13.90 8.72 -13.97
N VAL A 107 -13.44 9.72 -13.23
CA VAL A 107 -14.30 10.85 -12.83
C VAL A 107 -14.85 11.56 -14.06
N HIS A 108 -14.00 11.90 -15.04
CA HIS A 108 -14.45 12.54 -16.27
C HIS A 108 -15.46 11.69 -17.06
N ALA A 109 -15.25 10.36 -17.16
CA ALA A 109 -16.20 9.46 -17.80
C ALA A 109 -17.56 9.49 -17.08
N ARG A 110 -17.55 9.45 -15.75
CA ARG A 110 -18.76 9.45 -14.94
C ARG A 110 -19.57 10.75 -15.10
N LEU A 111 -18.91 11.90 -15.10
CA LEU A 111 -19.52 13.21 -15.36
C LEU A 111 -20.15 13.33 -16.76
N ASN A 112 -19.76 12.49 -17.71
CA ASN A 112 -20.33 12.40 -19.05
C ASN A 112 -21.31 11.21 -19.21
N GLY A 113 -21.87 10.69 -18.13
CA GLY A 113 -22.84 9.60 -18.14
C GLY A 113 -22.28 8.24 -18.61
N ARG A 114 -20.94 8.08 -18.69
CA ARG A 114 -20.31 6.85 -19.17
C ARG A 114 -20.00 5.90 -18.01
N PRO A 115 -20.20 4.57 -18.22
CA PRO A 115 -19.86 3.59 -17.20
C PRO A 115 -18.35 3.56 -16.96
N VAL A 116 -17.96 3.43 -15.70
CA VAL A 116 -16.56 3.30 -15.27
C VAL A 116 -16.28 1.84 -14.96
N HIS A 117 -15.16 1.31 -15.48
CA HIS A 117 -14.75 -0.08 -15.24
C HIS A 117 -13.36 -0.13 -14.61
N TRP A 118 -13.17 -1.05 -13.67
CA TRP A 118 -11.89 -1.40 -13.08
C TRP A 118 -11.66 -2.90 -13.13
N LYS A 119 -10.58 -3.33 -13.79
CA LYS A 119 -10.26 -4.76 -13.98
C LYS A 119 -11.44 -5.58 -14.55
N GLY A 120 -12.17 -5.01 -15.52
CA GLY A 120 -13.31 -5.67 -16.17
C GLY A 120 -14.65 -5.60 -15.41
N LYS A 121 -14.67 -5.09 -14.17
CA LYS A 121 -15.90 -4.93 -13.38
C LYS A 121 -16.37 -3.47 -13.42
N GLN A 122 -17.66 -3.25 -13.62
CA GLN A 122 -18.27 -1.93 -13.51
C GLN A 122 -18.19 -1.44 -12.06
N MET A 123 -17.82 -0.18 -11.88
CA MET A 123 -17.69 0.47 -10.57
C MET A 123 -18.92 1.31 -10.23
N SER A 124 -19.29 1.29 -8.95
CA SER A 124 -20.25 2.23 -8.36
C SER A 124 -19.56 3.57 -8.02
N ASP A 125 -20.35 4.58 -7.74
CA ASP A 125 -19.86 5.90 -7.31
C ASP A 125 -19.18 5.81 -5.94
N SER A 126 -19.67 4.97 -5.04
CA SER A 126 -19.03 4.73 -3.74
C SER A 126 -17.62 4.11 -3.89
N GLU A 127 -17.45 3.16 -4.81
CA GLU A 127 -16.13 2.58 -5.11
C GLU A 127 -15.18 3.61 -5.73
N LEU A 128 -15.68 4.49 -6.62
CA LEU A 128 -14.90 5.58 -7.20
C LEU A 128 -14.51 6.62 -6.14
N LEU A 129 -15.42 6.99 -5.23
CA LEU A 129 -15.14 7.84 -4.09
C LEU A 129 -14.09 7.24 -3.16
N GLY A 130 -14.12 5.92 -2.94
CA GLY A 130 -13.06 5.20 -2.21
C GLY A 130 -11.68 5.34 -2.87
N ARG A 131 -11.60 5.31 -4.21
CA ARG A 131 -10.36 5.56 -4.95
C ARG A 131 -9.86 7.00 -4.83
N ILE A 132 -10.79 7.97 -4.84
CA ILE A 132 -10.47 9.38 -4.61
C ILE A 132 -9.99 9.59 -3.17
N ALA A 133 -10.61 8.92 -2.18
CA ALA A 133 -10.16 8.94 -0.79
C ALA A 133 -8.74 8.37 -0.64
N PHE A 134 -8.40 7.30 -1.37
CA PHE A 134 -7.02 6.80 -1.39
C PHE A 134 -6.04 7.81 -2.04
N LEU A 135 -6.45 8.52 -3.09
CA LEU A 135 -5.66 9.60 -3.71
C LEU A 135 -5.38 10.73 -2.71
N SER A 136 -6.31 11.04 -1.80
CA SER A 136 -6.16 12.15 -0.85
C SER A 136 -4.99 11.97 0.12
N GLN A 137 -4.55 10.74 0.36
CA GLN A 137 -3.38 10.46 1.21
C GLN A 137 -2.08 11.06 0.66
N THR A 138 -1.99 11.27 -0.64
CA THR A 138 -0.78 11.78 -1.29
C THR A 138 -1.00 13.05 -2.11
N GLN A 139 -2.24 13.33 -2.51
CA GLN A 139 -2.63 14.47 -3.36
C GLN A 139 -3.97 15.05 -2.86
N PRO A 140 -4.01 15.65 -1.66
CA PRO A 140 -5.25 16.08 -1.01
C PRO A 140 -6.03 17.11 -1.83
N GLU A 141 -5.35 18.10 -2.42
CA GLU A 141 -6.01 19.14 -3.23
C GLU A 141 -6.66 18.58 -4.50
N GLU A 142 -5.94 17.69 -5.20
CA GLU A 142 -6.45 17.03 -6.41
C GLU A 142 -7.66 16.15 -6.07
N ALA A 143 -7.55 15.37 -5.01
CA ALA A 143 -8.62 14.50 -4.54
C ALA A 143 -9.87 15.30 -4.14
N GLN A 144 -9.69 16.42 -3.46
CA GLN A 144 -10.81 17.30 -3.09
C GLN A 144 -11.53 17.87 -4.32
N LYS A 145 -10.79 18.36 -5.31
CA LYS A 145 -11.35 18.84 -6.58
C LYS A 145 -12.17 17.78 -7.30
N LEU A 146 -11.63 16.55 -7.38
CA LEU A 146 -12.34 15.43 -8.02
C LEU A 146 -13.57 15.00 -7.23
N ARG A 147 -13.51 15.00 -5.90
CA ARG A 147 -14.63 14.67 -5.03
C ARG A 147 -15.79 15.68 -5.15
N ILE A 148 -15.48 16.97 -5.20
CA ILE A 148 -16.50 18.03 -5.38
C ILE A 148 -17.19 17.83 -6.73
N LYS A 149 -16.42 17.69 -7.82
CA LYS A 149 -16.97 17.49 -9.16
C LYS A 149 -17.90 16.27 -9.22
N LEU A 150 -17.49 15.14 -8.63
CA LEU A 150 -18.32 13.94 -8.66
C LEU A 150 -19.61 14.09 -7.83
N LYS A 151 -19.56 14.80 -6.68
CA LYS A 151 -20.73 14.99 -5.81
C LYS A 151 -21.72 16.02 -6.34
N SER A 152 -21.27 17.07 -7.05
CA SER A 152 -22.16 18.11 -7.61
C SER A 152 -23.09 17.56 -8.69
N GLU A 153 -22.72 16.45 -9.33
CA GLU A 153 -23.55 15.82 -10.36
C GLU A 153 -24.45 14.70 -9.81
N VAL A 154 -23.95 13.94 -8.82
CA VAL A 154 -24.71 12.84 -8.18
C VAL A 154 -25.81 13.38 -7.23
N GLY A 155 -25.72 14.63 -6.78
CA GLY A 155 -26.74 15.27 -5.92
C GLY A 155 -27.91 15.95 -6.69
N ASN A 156 -27.93 15.87 -8.01
CA ASN A 156 -28.97 16.43 -8.86
C ASN A 156 -29.91 15.34 -9.47
N GLU A 157 -29.80 14.09 -9.04
CA GLU A 157 -30.77 13.02 -9.29
C GLU A 157 -31.55 12.72 -7.97
#